data_85008348159e39bbc9a5332d599f09bb
#
_entry.id   85008348159e39bbc9a5332d599f09bb
#
_cell.length_a   1.000
_cell.length_b   1.000
_cell.length_c   1.000
_cell.angle_alpha   90.00
_cell.angle_beta   90.00
_cell.angle_gamma   90.00
#
_symmetry.space_group_name_H-M   'P 1'
#
loop_
_entity.id
_entity.type
_entity.pdbx_description
1 polymer ?
#
loop_
_entity_poly.entity_id
_entity_poly.type
_entity_poly.pdbx_seq_one_letter_code
_entity_poly.pdbx_strand_id
1 'polypeptide(L)'
;KNEDALRLCVRRLAESVKQPCSLNRLSNLIKATGTPCSPSTVMEYVRYLQESCLLISIDNYVSKFVEKETIKKHYFVDNGLLHLFISNPNTSLLENLCAITLYKKYGKGLYYYNKNIEVDFYVPDEGLAVQASYQMSDGETIEREVKALVALHGLYPLKRAMIITYED
;
A
#
# COMPACT_ATOMS: atom_id res chain seq x y z
N LYS A 1 18.86 17.94 -9.18
CA LYS A 1 18.29 16.66 -8.72
C LYS A 1 18.36 15.66 -9.86
N ASN A 2 18.61 14.39 -9.56
CA ASN A 2 18.79 13.36 -10.58
C ASN A 2 17.40 12.91 -11.08
N GLU A 3 17.04 13.29 -12.31
CA GLU A 3 15.77 12.96 -12.94
C GLU A 3 15.60 11.45 -13.12
N ASP A 4 16.68 10.75 -13.48
CA ASP A 4 16.67 9.29 -13.65
C ASP A 4 16.34 8.58 -12.32
N ALA A 5 16.93 9.06 -11.21
CA ALA A 5 16.61 8.51 -9.89
C ALA A 5 15.14 8.74 -9.51
N LEU A 6 14.55 9.88 -9.86
CA LEU A 6 13.12 10.14 -9.63
C LEU A 6 12.24 9.22 -10.48
N ARG A 7 12.53 9.06 -11.77
CA ARG A 7 11.79 8.14 -12.66
C ARG A 7 11.84 6.70 -12.16
N LEU A 8 13.03 6.25 -11.73
CA LEU A 8 13.21 4.93 -11.14
C LEU A 8 12.44 4.79 -9.82
N CYS A 9 12.44 5.84 -8.98
CA CYS A 9 11.68 5.85 -7.74
C CYS A 9 10.17 5.66 -7.99
N VAL A 10 9.59 6.42 -8.93
CA VAL A 10 8.17 6.30 -9.32
C VAL A 10 7.86 4.89 -9.80
N ARG A 11 8.70 4.33 -10.69
CA ARG A 11 8.51 2.98 -11.20
C ARG A 11 8.58 1.92 -10.09
N ARG A 12 9.56 2.03 -9.18
CA ARG A 12 9.68 1.09 -8.06
C ARG A 12 8.54 1.20 -7.06
N LEU A 13 8.03 2.41 -6.84
CA LEU A 13 6.80 2.61 -6.04
C LEU A 13 5.60 1.93 -6.68
N ALA A 14 5.42 2.06 -8.00
CA ALA A 14 4.34 1.40 -8.73
C ALA A 14 4.45 -0.14 -8.65
N GLU A 15 5.63 -0.70 -8.83
CA GLU A 15 5.89 -2.14 -8.71
C GLU A 15 5.69 -2.66 -7.27
N SER A 16 5.76 -1.80 -6.25
CA SER A 16 5.56 -2.14 -4.83
C SER A 16 4.18 -1.79 -4.28
N VAL A 17 3.25 -1.35 -5.09
CA VAL A 17 1.83 -1.24 -4.68
C VAL A 17 1.39 -2.59 -4.12
N LYS A 18 0.64 -2.61 -3.04
CA LYS A 18 0.21 -3.75 -2.21
C LYS A 18 1.20 -4.19 -1.12
N GLN A 19 2.47 -3.85 -1.21
CA GLN A 19 3.45 -4.29 -0.21
C GLN A 19 4.03 -3.10 0.57
N PRO A 20 4.26 -3.27 1.88
CA PRO A 20 5.03 -2.30 2.64
C PRO A 20 6.41 -2.11 2.02
N CYS A 21 6.80 -0.87 1.80
CA CYS A 21 8.07 -0.53 1.19
C CYS A 21 8.88 0.41 2.08
N SER A 22 10.12 0.01 2.39
CA SER A 22 11.02 0.87 3.15
C SER A 22 11.85 1.77 2.25
N LEU A 23 12.19 2.97 2.75
CA LEU A 23 13.07 3.92 2.06
C LEU A 23 14.43 3.29 1.71
N ASN A 24 14.98 2.44 2.60
CA ASN A 24 16.22 1.71 2.36
C ASN A 24 16.08 0.72 1.21
N ARG A 25 14.97 -0.03 1.15
CA ARG A 25 14.70 -0.97 0.05
C ARG A 25 14.63 -0.24 -1.28
N LEU A 26 13.87 0.87 -1.36
CA LEU A 26 13.77 1.68 -2.58
C LEU A 26 15.13 2.24 -3.01
N SER A 27 15.89 2.79 -2.07
CA SER A 27 17.25 3.28 -2.33
C SER A 27 18.15 2.19 -2.92
N ASN A 28 18.14 0.98 -2.35
CA ASN A 28 18.95 -0.13 -2.82
C ASN A 28 18.52 -0.62 -4.22
N LEU A 29 17.21 -0.68 -4.50
CA LEU A 29 16.69 -1.04 -5.82
C LEU A 29 17.11 -0.04 -6.91
N ILE A 30 17.12 1.27 -6.57
CA ILE A 30 17.59 2.31 -7.50
C ILE A 30 19.10 2.21 -7.71
N LYS A 31 19.89 2.03 -6.64
CA LYS A 31 21.35 1.84 -6.73
C LYS A 31 21.73 0.64 -7.59
N ALA A 32 20.98 -0.44 -7.53
CA ALA A 32 21.24 -1.64 -8.32
C ALA A 32 21.16 -1.40 -9.84
N THR A 33 20.55 -0.30 -10.29
CA THR A 33 20.56 0.12 -11.71
C THR A 33 21.78 1.00 -12.08
N GLY A 34 22.72 1.20 -11.16
CA GLY A 34 23.87 2.09 -11.36
C GLY A 34 23.59 3.57 -11.04
N THR A 35 22.36 3.91 -10.62
CA THR A 35 21.98 5.30 -10.31
C THR A 35 22.19 5.61 -8.83
N PRO A 36 23.05 6.58 -8.45
CA PRO A 36 23.23 6.95 -7.04
C PRO A 36 21.94 7.51 -6.44
N CYS A 37 21.50 6.93 -5.32
CA CYS A 37 20.31 7.38 -4.60
C CYS A 37 20.41 7.00 -3.13
N SER A 38 20.35 7.98 -2.22
CA SER A 38 20.33 7.73 -0.78
C SER A 38 18.89 7.53 -0.25
N PRO A 39 18.70 6.90 0.91
CA PRO A 39 17.37 6.82 1.55
C PRO A 39 16.76 8.20 1.82
N SER A 40 17.56 9.22 2.16
CA SER A 40 17.10 10.59 2.31
C SER A 40 16.60 11.21 1.00
N THR A 41 17.27 10.91 -0.11
CA THR A 41 16.82 11.32 -1.46
C THR A 41 15.49 10.66 -1.82
N VAL A 42 15.33 9.37 -1.52
CA VAL A 42 14.05 8.66 -1.71
C VAL A 42 12.94 9.30 -0.88
N MET A 43 13.22 9.62 0.40
CA MET A 43 12.26 10.29 1.27
C MET A 43 11.80 11.64 0.71
N GLU A 44 12.72 12.44 0.16
CA GLU A 44 12.37 13.70 -0.52
C GLU A 44 11.49 13.45 -1.74
N TYR A 45 11.79 12.46 -2.56
CA TYR A 45 10.97 12.14 -3.75
C TYR A 45 9.57 11.69 -3.36
N VAL A 46 9.44 10.81 -2.36
CA VAL A 46 8.13 10.39 -1.85
C VAL A 46 7.34 11.60 -1.35
N ARG A 47 7.98 12.51 -0.60
CA ARG A 47 7.33 13.73 -0.12
C ARG A 47 6.85 14.61 -1.27
N TYR A 48 7.67 14.85 -2.30
CA TYR A 48 7.26 15.63 -3.46
C TYR A 48 6.08 15.01 -4.23
N LEU A 49 6.09 13.68 -4.37
CA LEU A 49 4.98 12.98 -5.01
C LEU A 49 3.68 13.09 -4.21
N GLN A 50 3.76 13.09 -2.88
CA GLN A 50 2.62 13.32 -1.99
C GLN A 50 2.13 14.79 -2.07
N GLU A 51 3.04 15.76 -1.99
CA GLU A 51 2.73 17.20 -2.10
C GLU A 51 2.13 17.57 -3.46
N SER A 52 2.55 16.87 -4.52
CA SER A 52 2.00 17.01 -5.88
C SER A 52 0.70 16.22 -6.10
N CYS A 53 0.11 15.65 -5.05
CA CYS A 53 -1.10 14.84 -5.12
C CYS A 53 -1.01 13.67 -6.13
N LEU A 54 0.17 13.05 -6.27
CA LEU A 54 0.37 11.88 -7.12
C LEU A 54 0.41 10.57 -6.33
N LEU A 55 0.70 10.65 -5.02
CA LEU A 55 0.91 9.50 -4.17
C LEU A 55 0.14 9.61 -2.85
N ILE A 56 -0.48 8.52 -2.46
CA ILE A 56 -1.06 8.29 -1.14
C ILE A 56 -0.12 7.37 -0.37
N SER A 57 0.14 7.66 0.91
CA SER A 57 0.90 6.76 1.77
C SER A 57 0.10 6.49 3.03
N ILE A 58 -0.01 5.22 3.40
CA ILE A 58 -0.66 4.78 4.63
C ILE A 58 0.32 4.03 5.54
N ASP A 59 0.11 4.19 6.83
CA ASP A 59 0.96 3.62 7.88
C ASP A 59 0.46 2.23 8.29
N ASN A 60 1.37 1.42 8.82
CA ASN A 60 0.95 0.25 9.58
C ASN A 60 0.41 0.67 10.94
N TYR A 61 -0.81 0.22 11.26
CA TYR A 61 -1.48 0.59 12.50
C TYR A 61 -0.65 0.27 13.76
N VAL A 62 0.04 -0.87 13.76
CA VAL A 62 0.78 -1.39 14.92
C VAL A 62 2.26 -1.02 14.94
N SER A 63 2.77 -0.34 13.91
CA SER A 63 4.17 0.06 13.85
C SER A 63 4.52 1.14 14.87
N LYS A 64 5.75 1.08 15.35
CA LYS A 64 6.34 2.14 16.17
C LYS A 64 6.56 3.41 15.34
N PHE A 65 6.70 4.55 16.01
CA PHE A 65 6.86 5.85 15.34
C PHE A 65 7.95 5.86 14.26
N VAL A 66 9.14 5.35 14.57
CA VAL A 66 10.27 5.30 13.62
C VAL A 66 9.94 4.45 12.39
N GLU A 67 9.24 3.34 12.55
CA GLU A 67 8.84 2.48 11.45
C GLU A 67 7.79 3.16 10.56
N LYS A 68 6.84 3.89 11.16
CA LYS A 68 5.82 4.67 10.42
C LYS A 68 6.44 5.73 9.52
N GLU A 69 7.59 6.30 9.90
CA GLU A 69 8.30 7.26 9.06
C GLU A 69 9.06 6.62 7.90
N THR A 70 9.44 5.37 8.03
CA THR A 70 10.36 4.71 7.09
C THR A 70 9.76 3.56 6.28
N ILE A 71 8.62 2.99 6.73
CA ILE A 71 7.96 1.84 6.07
C ILE A 71 6.48 2.13 5.94
N LYS A 72 6.02 2.30 4.70
CA LYS A 72 4.61 2.59 4.37
C LYS A 72 4.14 1.73 3.21
N LYS A 73 2.83 1.55 3.07
CA LYS A 73 2.22 1.18 1.79
C LYS A 73 1.98 2.47 0.99
N HIS A 74 2.32 2.43 -0.29
CA HIS A 74 2.18 3.58 -1.20
C HIS A 74 1.22 3.22 -2.33
N TYR A 75 0.30 4.14 -2.62
CA TYR A 75 -0.71 4.02 -3.66
C TYR A 75 -0.73 5.26 -4.54
N PHE A 76 -1.08 5.10 -5.80
CA PHE A 76 -1.25 6.21 -6.73
C PHE A 76 -2.66 6.79 -6.61
N VAL A 77 -2.80 8.09 -6.77
CA VAL A 77 -4.12 8.77 -6.69
C VAL A 77 -5.01 8.48 -7.87
N ASP A 78 -4.47 7.85 -8.93
CA ASP A 78 -5.16 7.50 -10.15
C ASP A 78 -4.67 6.16 -10.71
N ASN A 79 -5.60 5.28 -11.09
CA ASN A 79 -5.29 3.95 -11.64
C ASN A 79 -4.70 4.02 -13.05
N GLY A 80 -5.07 5.02 -13.85
CA GLY A 80 -4.48 5.23 -15.17
C GLY A 80 -3.01 5.58 -15.06
N LEU A 81 -2.65 6.42 -14.09
CA LEU A 81 -1.27 6.75 -13.80
C LEU A 81 -0.48 5.50 -13.33
N LEU A 82 -1.03 4.71 -12.41
CA LEU A 82 -0.39 3.46 -11.98
C LEU A 82 -0.18 2.50 -13.13
N HIS A 83 -1.17 2.35 -14.01
CA HIS A 83 -1.14 1.44 -15.16
C HIS A 83 0.04 1.71 -16.12
N LEU A 84 0.49 2.97 -16.23
CA LEU A 84 1.64 3.34 -17.08
C LEU A 84 2.96 2.69 -16.63
N PHE A 85 3.07 2.26 -15.38
CA PHE A 85 4.33 1.79 -14.79
C PHE A 85 4.39 0.29 -14.51
N ILE A 86 3.28 -0.44 -14.61
CA ILE A 86 3.21 -1.86 -14.24
C ILE A 86 2.77 -2.73 -15.42
N SER A 87 3.44 -3.89 -15.57
CA SER A 87 3.19 -4.81 -16.69
C SER A 87 2.05 -5.80 -16.42
N ASN A 88 1.70 -6.06 -15.16
CA ASN A 88 0.64 -7.01 -14.76
C ASN A 88 -0.27 -6.34 -13.72
N PRO A 89 -1.19 -5.47 -14.17
CA PRO A 89 -1.79 -4.47 -13.31
C PRO A 89 -2.97 -4.95 -12.46
N ASN A 90 -3.71 -6.00 -12.85
CA ASN A 90 -5.06 -6.28 -12.37
C ASN A 90 -5.22 -6.27 -10.84
N THR A 91 -4.42 -7.08 -10.11
CA THR A 91 -4.50 -7.14 -8.66
C THR A 91 -4.07 -5.83 -7.99
N SER A 92 -3.05 -5.17 -8.55
CA SER A 92 -2.56 -3.88 -8.03
C SER A 92 -3.54 -2.74 -8.28
N LEU A 93 -4.23 -2.74 -9.43
CA LEU A 93 -5.26 -1.73 -9.76
C LEU A 93 -6.48 -1.84 -8.85
N LEU A 94 -6.91 -3.06 -8.50
CA LEU A 94 -8.04 -3.25 -7.57
C LEU A 94 -7.69 -2.70 -6.18
N GLU A 95 -6.55 -3.11 -5.62
CA GLU A 95 -6.13 -2.64 -4.29
C GLU A 95 -5.88 -1.12 -4.29
N ASN A 96 -5.28 -0.58 -5.36
CA ASN A 96 -5.09 0.87 -5.50
C ASN A 96 -6.43 1.62 -5.57
N LEU A 97 -7.44 1.09 -6.26
CA LEU A 97 -8.79 1.68 -6.30
C LEU A 97 -9.45 1.69 -4.92
N CYS A 98 -9.30 0.59 -4.16
CA CYS A 98 -9.75 0.53 -2.78
C CYS A 98 -9.05 1.60 -1.91
N ALA A 99 -7.73 1.73 -2.05
CA ALA A 99 -6.95 2.76 -1.34
C ALA A 99 -7.42 4.17 -1.66
N ILE A 100 -7.62 4.51 -2.95
CA ILE A 100 -8.14 5.82 -3.38
C ILE A 100 -9.50 6.11 -2.73
N THR A 101 -10.41 5.13 -2.80
CA THR A 101 -11.79 5.28 -2.31
C THR A 101 -11.82 5.45 -0.80
N LEU A 102 -11.09 4.61 -0.07
CA LEU A 102 -11.02 4.65 1.38
C LEU A 102 -10.28 5.90 1.88
N TYR A 103 -9.20 6.29 1.21
CA TYR A 103 -8.45 7.49 1.60
C TYR A 103 -9.24 8.78 1.38
N LYS A 104 -10.02 8.87 0.31
CA LYS A 104 -10.96 10.01 0.09
C LYS A 104 -11.94 10.16 1.25
N LYS A 105 -12.36 9.06 1.87
CA LYS A 105 -13.34 9.07 2.95
C LYS A 105 -12.73 9.26 4.33
N TYR A 106 -11.61 8.59 4.60
CA TYR A 106 -11.06 8.47 5.96
C TYR A 106 -9.72 9.19 6.15
N GLY A 107 -9.08 9.62 5.06
CA GLY A 107 -7.82 10.37 5.09
C GLY A 107 -6.74 9.68 5.93
N LYS A 108 -6.18 10.40 6.87
CA LYS A 108 -5.14 9.90 7.79
C LYS A 108 -5.61 8.85 8.81
N GLY A 109 -6.91 8.60 8.90
CA GLY A 109 -7.51 7.51 9.70
C GLY A 109 -7.45 6.14 9.01
N LEU A 110 -6.95 6.08 7.76
CA LEU A 110 -6.75 4.84 7.02
C LEU A 110 -5.36 4.28 7.28
N TYR A 111 -5.30 3.02 7.68
CA TYR A 111 -4.08 2.25 7.95
C TYR A 111 -4.11 0.93 7.19
N TYR A 112 -2.97 0.25 7.09
CA TYR A 112 -2.93 -1.21 6.90
C TYR A 112 -2.55 -1.87 8.22
N TYR A 113 -2.77 -3.17 8.34
CA TYR A 113 -2.32 -3.95 9.49
C TYR A 113 -1.36 -5.03 9.00
N ASN A 114 -0.15 -5.05 9.55
CA ASN A 114 0.83 -6.09 9.26
C ASN A 114 1.71 -6.34 10.48
N LYS A 115 1.51 -7.51 11.11
CA LYS A 115 2.33 -8.04 12.19
C LYS A 115 2.40 -9.57 12.09
N ASN A 116 1.41 -10.27 12.62
CA ASN A 116 1.27 -11.74 12.53
C ASN A 116 0.31 -12.15 11.41
N ILE A 117 -0.52 -11.23 10.98
CA ILE A 117 -1.48 -11.31 9.89
C ILE A 117 -1.35 -10.05 9.04
N GLU A 118 -1.79 -10.11 7.81
CA GLU A 118 -1.86 -8.93 6.94
C GLU A 118 -3.32 -8.61 6.61
N VAL A 119 -3.71 -7.33 6.81
CA VAL A 119 -4.98 -6.78 6.36
C VAL A 119 -4.69 -5.50 5.58
N ASP A 120 -5.20 -5.43 4.35
CA ASP A 120 -4.86 -4.38 3.40
C ASP A 120 -5.25 -3.00 3.89
N PHE A 121 -6.47 -2.88 4.45
CA PHE A 121 -6.98 -1.60 4.95
C PHE A 121 -7.70 -1.78 6.28
N TYR A 122 -7.38 -0.91 7.22
CA TYR A 122 -7.99 -0.85 8.54
C TYR A 122 -8.30 0.59 8.93
N VAL A 123 -9.52 0.84 9.36
CA VAL A 123 -10.00 2.14 9.87
C VAL A 123 -10.46 1.92 11.31
N PRO A 124 -9.58 2.15 12.30
CA PRO A 124 -9.86 1.81 13.71
C PRO A 124 -11.06 2.55 14.27
N ASP A 125 -11.23 3.84 14.00
CA ASP A 125 -12.33 4.67 14.51
C ASP A 125 -13.70 4.17 14.04
N GLU A 126 -13.75 3.54 12.85
CA GLU A 126 -14.97 2.95 12.29
C GLU A 126 -15.13 1.46 12.62
N GLY A 127 -14.10 0.83 13.18
CA GLY A 127 -14.05 -0.63 13.32
C GLY A 127 -14.25 -1.35 11.99
N LEU A 128 -13.62 -0.81 10.90
CA LEU A 128 -13.74 -1.32 9.55
C LEU A 128 -12.42 -1.96 9.12
N ALA A 129 -12.49 -3.18 8.61
CA ALA A 129 -11.38 -3.85 7.93
C ALA A 129 -11.79 -4.26 6.51
N VAL A 130 -10.87 -4.09 5.56
CA VAL A 130 -11.09 -4.40 4.13
C VAL A 130 -9.89 -5.14 3.56
N GLN A 131 -10.16 -6.24 2.85
CA GLN A 131 -9.22 -6.95 1.99
C GLN A 131 -9.58 -6.70 0.53
N ALA A 132 -8.58 -6.65 -0.35
CA ALA A 132 -8.76 -6.53 -1.79
C ALA A 132 -8.18 -7.79 -2.47
N SER A 133 -9.04 -8.67 -2.96
CA SER A 133 -8.65 -9.89 -3.66
C SER A 133 -9.22 -9.90 -5.07
N TYR A 134 -8.36 -10.00 -6.09
CA TYR A 134 -8.82 -9.93 -7.49
C TYR A 134 -9.76 -11.06 -7.85
N GLN A 135 -9.46 -12.28 -7.38
CA GLN A 135 -10.24 -13.50 -7.57
C GLN A 135 -10.40 -14.24 -6.25
N MET A 136 -11.60 -14.77 -6.02
CA MET A 136 -11.94 -15.61 -4.86
C MET A 136 -12.37 -17.02 -5.28
N SER A 137 -11.88 -17.48 -6.44
CA SER A 137 -12.30 -18.76 -7.04
C SER A 137 -11.70 -20.00 -6.38
N ASP A 138 -10.61 -19.85 -5.63
CA ASP A 138 -9.98 -20.95 -4.90
C ASP A 138 -10.25 -20.88 -3.39
N GLY A 139 -10.50 -22.06 -2.78
CA GLY A 139 -10.80 -22.14 -1.35
C GLY A 139 -9.65 -21.69 -0.44
N GLU A 140 -8.39 -21.79 -0.87
CA GLU A 140 -7.23 -21.39 -0.08
C GLU A 140 -7.16 -19.87 0.04
N THR A 141 -7.42 -19.14 -1.06
CA THR A 141 -7.49 -17.66 -1.05
C THR A 141 -8.62 -17.19 -0.15
N ILE A 142 -9.83 -17.76 -0.29
CA ILE A 142 -10.97 -17.43 0.56
C ILE A 142 -10.62 -17.62 2.03
N GLU A 143 -10.08 -18.79 2.38
CA GLU A 143 -9.74 -19.14 3.76
C GLU A 143 -8.67 -18.17 4.34
N ARG A 144 -7.66 -17.81 3.55
CA ARG A 144 -6.61 -16.87 3.97
C ARG A 144 -7.17 -15.50 4.28
N GLU A 145 -7.97 -14.92 3.36
CA GLU A 145 -8.53 -13.57 3.52
C GLU A 145 -9.51 -13.50 4.70
N VAL A 146 -10.38 -14.51 4.83
CA VAL A 146 -11.32 -14.62 5.95
C VAL A 146 -10.58 -14.79 7.27
N LYS A 147 -9.57 -15.68 7.35
CA LYS A 147 -8.75 -15.88 8.55
C LYS A 147 -8.08 -14.59 9.02
N ALA A 148 -7.55 -13.79 8.09
CA ALA A 148 -6.92 -12.52 8.43
C ALA A 148 -7.91 -11.55 9.09
N LEU A 149 -9.11 -11.42 8.53
CA LEU A 149 -10.16 -10.55 9.08
C LEU A 149 -10.68 -11.06 10.44
N VAL A 150 -10.89 -12.37 10.59
CA VAL A 150 -11.31 -12.98 11.86
C VAL A 150 -10.23 -12.78 12.94
N ALA A 151 -8.97 -12.98 12.60
CA ALA A 151 -7.86 -12.77 13.52
C ALA A 151 -7.72 -11.29 13.93
N LEU A 152 -7.92 -10.36 13.00
CA LEU A 152 -7.95 -8.93 13.34
C LEU A 152 -9.12 -8.59 14.26
N HIS A 153 -10.32 -9.16 14.01
CA HIS A 153 -11.49 -8.97 14.86
C HIS A 153 -11.22 -9.45 16.31
N GLY A 154 -10.46 -10.53 16.48
CA GLY A 154 -10.06 -11.03 17.80
C GLY A 154 -9.09 -10.09 18.54
N LEU A 155 -8.33 -9.27 17.84
CA LEU A 155 -7.41 -8.26 18.40
C LEU A 155 -8.08 -6.91 18.63
N TYR A 156 -8.88 -6.49 17.67
CA TYR A 156 -9.57 -5.19 17.64
C TYR A 156 -11.01 -5.40 17.18
N PRO A 157 -12.03 -5.18 18.03
CA PRO A 157 -13.44 -5.42 17.66
C PRO A 157 -13.82 -4.66 16.38
N LEU A 158 -14.19 -5.40 15.35
CA LEU A 158 -14.66 -4.84 14.08
C LEU A 158 -16.18 -4.75 14.07
N LYS A 159 -16.70 -3.62 13.63
CA LYS A 159 -18.13 -3.44 13.31
C LYS A 159 -18.46 -3.99 11.93
N ARG A 160 -17.49 -3.96 11.02
CA ARG A 160 -17.62 -4.44 9.65
C ARG A 160 -16.28 -4.94 9.10
N ALA A 161 -16.32 -6.12 8.47
CA ALA A 161 -15.23 -6.70 7.72
C ALA A 161 -15.73 -6.98 6.29
N MET A 162 -14.91 -6.67 5.27
CA MET A 162 -15.27 -6.81 3.86
C MET A 162 -14.10 -7.39 3.07
N ILE A 163 -14.43 -8.21 2.08
CA ILE A 163 -13.51 -8.58 1.00
C ILE A 163 -14.08 -7.97 -0.27
N ILE A 164 -13.28 -7.21 -0.99
CA ILE A 164 -13.65 -6.61 -2.27
C ILE A 164 -13.00 -7.44 -3.36
N THR A 165 -13.80 -7.91 -4.31
CA THR A 165 -13.38 -8.75 -5.43
C THR A 165 -13.67 -8.05 -6.74
N TYR A 166 -12.97 -8.46 -7.80
CA TYR A 166 -13.26 -8.04 -9.19
C TYR A 166 -13.98 -9.15 -9.95
N GLU A 167 -13.58 -10.39 -9.75
CA GLU A 167 -14.20 -11.59 -10.33
C GLU A 167 -14.61 -12.53 -9.20
N ASP A 168 -15.87 -12.90 -9.19
CA ASP A 168 -16.47 -13.91 -8.29
C ASP A 168 -16.69 -15.23 -9.00
#